data_872319d52f4b9019f3a9a9db95fcd072
#
_entry.id   872319d52f4b9019f3a9a9db95fcd072
#
_cell.length_a   1.000
_cell.length_b   1.000
_cell.length_c   1.000
_cell.angle_alpha   90.00
_cell.angle_beta   90.00
_cell.angle_gamma   90.00
#
_symmetry.space_group_name_H-M   'P 1'
#
loop_
_entity.id
_entity.type
_entity.pdbx_description
1 polymer ?
#
loop_
_entity_poly.entity_id
_entity_poly.type
_entity_poly.pdbx_seq_one_letter_code
_entity_poly.pdbx_strand_id
1 'polypeptide(L)'
;MYRGRIVIATPMMWALGFLVTFTIGGMTGVMLAIPPADFMVHNSLFLVAHFHNVIIGGVLFGLFAGIGYWFPKAFGFRLDPFWGKLSFWFWVTGFYLAFMPLYVLGLMGVTRRLRVFDDPSLQIWFVIAAIGAFLVFLGIFSMLMQFAVSLLKREQLKDVTGDPWDARTLEWATSSPPPDYNFAFTPVVHDNDAWWDMKKRGYQRPLTGFRPIHMPSSTGTGVILAGLATAMGFGLIWYIWWLAAASFIAMLVVGIGHTFNYHRDFDIPAEDVIRTEDARTKLLAGVK
;
A
#
# COMPACT_ATOMS: atom_id res chain seq x y z
N MET A 1 5.40 0.69 -19.26
CA MET A 1 6.89 0.63 -19.36
C MET A 1 7.40 0.80 -20.79
N TYR A 2 6.68 0.31 -21.78
CA TYR A 2 7.05 0.49 -23.21
C TYR A 2 7.17 1.98 -23.57
N ARG A 3 8.30 2.38 -24.15
CA ARG A 3 8.65 3.78 -24.51
C ARG A 3 8.75 4.77 -23.34
N GLY A 4 8.69 4.32 -22.08
CA GLY A 4 8.87 5.19 -20.92
C GLY A 4 10.29 5.13 -20.35
N ARG A 5 10.72 6.20 -19.69
CA ARG A 5 11.96 6.21 -18.90
C ARG A 5 11.65 5.70 -17.50
N ILE A 6 12.15 4.50 -17.17
CA ILE A 6 11.93 3.86 -15.88
C ILE A 6 13.05 4.25 -14.92
N VAL A 7 12.72 4.74 -13.74
CA VAL A 7 13.66 4.96 -12.64
C VAL A 7 13.51 3.82 -11.64
N ILE A 8 14.58 3.04 -11.46
CA ILE A 8 14.61 1.88 -10.54
C ILE A 8 14.82 2.39 -9.10
N ALA A 9 13.79 3.02 -8.56
CA ALA A 9 13.69 3.34 -7.13
C ALA A 9 13.06 2.18 -6.36
N THR A 10 13.17 2.20 -5.03
CA THR A 10 12.61 1.13 -4.17
C THR A 10 11.14 0.81 -4.45
N PRO A 11 10.21 1.78 -4.63
CA PRO A 11 8.83 1.47 -5.00
C PRO A 11 8.71 0.73 -6.33
N MET A 12 9.51 1.11 -7.34
CA MET A 12 9.52 0.43 -8.63
C MET A 12 10.06 -0.99 -8.52
N MET A 13 11.08 -1.23 -7.68
CA MET A 13 11.58 -2.59 -7.43
C MET A 13 10.47 -3.49 -6.86
N TRP A 14 9.71 -3.00 -5.87
CA TRP A 14 8.57 -3.72 -5.32
C TRP A 14 7.46 -3.97 -6.36
N ALA A 15 7.15 -3.00 -7.20
CA ALA A 15 6.17 -3.15 -8.28
C ALA A 15 6.61 -4.21 -9.32
N LEU A 16 7.90 -4.25 -9.67
CA LEU A 16 8.44 -5.29 -10.54
C LEU A 16 8.44 -6.67 -9.87
N GLY A 17 8.82 -6.73 -8.59
CA GLY A 17 8.73 -7.95 -7.78
C GLY A 17 7.29 -8.50 -7.72
N PHE A 18 6.31 -7.59 -7.51
CA PHE A 18 4.89 -7.92 -7.58
C PHE A 18 4.52 -8.55 -8.93
N LEU A 19 4.83 -7.88 -10.04
CA LEU A 19 4.45 -8.35 -11.39
C LEU A 19 4.99 -9.75 -11.68
N VAL A 20 6.27 -9.99 -11.40
CA VAL A 20 6.91 -11.29 -11.66
C VAL A 20 6.32 -12.37 -10.75
N THR A 21 6.28 -12.14 -9.46
CA THR A 21 5.85 -13.15 -8.47
C THR A 21 4.37 -13.46 -8.60
N PHE A 22 3.52 -12.45 -8.79
CA PHE A 22 2.09 -12.64 -8.96
C PHE A 22 1.76 -13.34 -10.29
N THR A 23 2.53 -13.10 -11.35
CA THR A 23 2.35 -13.83 -12.62
C THR A 23 2.63 -15.33 -12.44
N ILE A 24 3.68 -15.71 -11.70
CA ILE A 24 3.96 -17.11 -11.36
C ILE A 24 2.81 -17.70 -10.52
N GLY A 25 2.33 -16.94 -9.54
CA GLY A 25 1.16 -17.30 -8.74
C GLY A 25 -0.09 -17.52 -9.60
N GLY A 26 -0.35 -16.63 -10.55
CA GLY A 26 -1.47 -16.75 -11.49
C GLY A 26 -1.38 -18.00 -12.37
N MET A 27 -0.21 -18.27 -12.94
CA MET A 27 0.02 -19.48 -13.77
C MET A 27 -0.20 -20.77 -12.96
N THR A 28 0.32 -20.83 -11.73
CA THR A 28 0.11 -22.01 -10.87
C THR A 28 -1.36 -22.11 -10.39
N GLY A 29 -2.07 -20.98 -10.28
CA GLY A 29 -3.52 -20.96 -10.02
C GLY A 29 -4.35 -21.50 -11.16
N VAL A 30 -4.00 -21.17 -12.41
CA VAL A 30 -4.62 -21.77 -13.59
C VAL A 30 -4.41 -23.30 -13.61
N MET A 31 -3.21 -23.76 -13.24
CA MET A 31 -2.95 -25.20 -13.11
C MET A 31 -3.85 -25.85 -12.05
N LEU A 32 -4.04 -25.23 -10.90
CA LEU A 32 -4.96 -25.72 -9.86
C LEU A 32 -6.44 -25.65 -10.26
N ALA A 33 -6.81 -24.79 -11.21
CA ALA A 33 -8.17 -24.70 -11.72
C ALA A 33 -8.53 -25.83 -12.71
N ILE A 34 -7.55 -26.61 -13.18
CA ILE A 34 -7.73 -27.74 -14.09
C ILE A 34 -7.94 -29.01 -13.25
N PRO A 35 -9.16 -29.65 -13.25
CA PRO A 35 -9.47 -30.75 -12.34
C PRO A 35 -8.46 -31.92 -12.35
N PRO A 36 -7.96 -32.43 -13.49
CA PRO A 36 -6.96 -33.50 -13.48
C PRO A 36 -5.63 -33.11 -12.81
N ALA A 37 -5.19 -31.85 -12.98
CA ALA A 37 -3.98 -31.36 -12.35
C ALA A 37 -4.19 -31.12 -10.85
N ASP A 38 -5.33 -30.50 -10.47
CA ASP A 38 -5.66 -30.27 -9.06
C ASP A 38 -5.79 -31.58 -8.29
N PHE A 39 -6.36 -32.61 -8.89
CA PHE A 39 -6.47 -33.94 -8.27
C PHE A 39 -5.12 -34.48 -7.80
N MET A 40 -4.04 -34.20 -8.53
CA MET A 40 -2.68 -34.65 -8.20
C MET A 40 -2.01 -33.79 -7.13
N VAL A 41 -2.27 -32.46 -7.12
CA VAL A 41 -1.54 -31.52 -6.25
C VAL A 41 -2.41 -30.90 -5.15
N HIS A 42 -3.69 -31.24 -5.12
CA HIS A 42 -4.62 -30.79 -4.08
C HIS A 42 -4.16 -31.22 -2.69
N ASN A 43 -4.27 -30.31 -1.72
CA ASN A 43 -3.79 -30.54 -0.34
C ASN A 43 -2.30 -30.90 -0.21
N SER A 44 -1.49 -30.68 -1.25
CA SER A 44 -0.03 -30.80 -1.19
C SER A 44 0.66 -29.47 -0.83
N LEU A 45 1.98 -29.49 -0.69
CA LEU A 45 2.81 -28.30 -0.51
C LEU A 45 2.80 -27.38 -1.75
N PHE A 46 2.40 -27.87 -2.92
CA PHE A 46 2.19 -27.08 -4.11
C PHE A 46 1.14 -25.97 -3.87
N LEU A 47 0.02 -26.34 -3.25
CA LEU A 47 -1.03 -25.36 -2.89
C LEU A 47 -0.48 -24.29 -1.94
N VAL A 48 0.39 -24.68 -0.99
CA VAL A 48 1.01 -23.73 -0.06
C VAL A 48 1.91 -22.75 -0.80
N ALA A 49 2.74 -23.22 -1.72
CA ALA A 49 3.58 -22.37 -2.56
C ALA A 49 2.72 -21.41 -3.42
N HIS A 50 1.65 -21.93 -4.03
CA HIS A 50 0.75 -21.13 -4.86
C HIS A 50 0.14 -19.94 -4.10
N PHE A 51 -0.55 -20.18 -2.99
CA PHE A 51 -1.23 -19.08 -2.33
C PHE A 51 -0.26 -18.07 -1.70
N HIS A 52 0.96 -18.47 -1.32
CA HIS A 52 1.98 -17.51 -0.90
C HIS A 52 2.48 -16.65 -2.05
N ASN A 53 2.58 -17.19 -3.27
CA ASN A 53 2.88 -16.39 -4.47
C ASN A 53 1.79 -15.35 -4.74
N VAL A 54 0.54 -15.68 -4.46
CA VAL A 54 -0.59 -14.75 -4.64
C VAL A 54 -0.64 -13.72 -3.50
N ILE A 55 -0.53 -14.16 -2.24
CA ILE A 55 -0.68 -13.26 -1.08
C ILE A 55 0.59 -12.41 -0.90
N ILE A 56 1.76 -13.01 -0.85
CA ILE A 56 3.00 -12.26 -0.63
C ILE A 56 3.40 -11.51 -1.91
N GLY A 57 3.46 -12.22 -3.03
CA GLY A 57 3.81 -11.62 -4.31
C GLY A 57 2.78 -10.59 -4.77
N GLY A 58 1.49 -10.89 -4.65
CA GLY A 58 0.41 -9.99 -5.04
C GLY A 58 0.14 -8.90 -4.00
N VAL A 59 -0.31 -9.25 -2.80
CA VAL A 59 -0.79 -8.27 -1.83
C VAL A 59 0.36 -7.54 -1.15
N LEU A 60 1.34 -8.26 -0.56
CA LEU A 60 2.38 -7.58 0.22
C LEU A 60 3.35 -6.79 -0.65
N PHE A 61 3.83 -7.33 -1.77
CA PHE A 61 4.76 -6.58 -2.63
C PHE A 61 4.07 -5.37 -3.27
N GLY A 62 2.79 -5.50 -3.67
CA GLY A 62 1.99 -4.38 -4.12
C GLY A 62 1.78 -3.32 -3.04
N LEU A 63 1.50 -3.73 -1.81
CA LEU A 63 1.39 -2.84 -0.65
C LEU A 63 2.70 -2.09 -0.37
N PHE A 64 3.84 -2.78 -0.40
CA PHE A 64 5.14 -2.17 -0.17
C PHE A 64 5.52 -1.17 -1.28
N ALA A 65 5.15 -1.48 -2.53
CA ALA A 65 5.29 -0.53 -3.63
C ALA A 65 4.45 0.73 -3.38
N GLY A 66 3.17 0.56 -3.00
CA GLY A 66 2.27 1.66 -2.70
C GLY A 66 2.72 2.50 -1.50
N ILE A 67 3.08 1.86 -0.39
CA ILE A 67 3.62 2.56 0.78
C ILE A 67 4.85 3.37 0.37
N GLY A 68 5.85 2.77 -0.28
CA GLY A 68 7.06 3.48 -0.66
C GLY A 68 6.80 4.63 -1.64
N TYR A 69 5.83 4.49 -2.53
CA TYR A 69 5.49 5.50 -3.54
C TYR A 69 4.75 6.69 -2.92
N TRP A 70 3.71 6.46 -2.11
CA TRP A 70 2.88 7.52 -1.55
C TRP A 70 3.35 8.02 -0.17
N PHE A 71 4.33 7.37 0.47
CA PHE A 71 4.86 7.79 1.77
C PHE A 71 5.30 9.26 1.80
N PRO A 72 6.05 9.78 0.79
CA PRO A 72 6.41 11.20 0.76
C PRO A 72 5.18 12.10 0.75
N LYS A 73 4.15 11.74 0.01
CA LYS A 73 2.90 12.50 -0.08
C LYS A 73 2.16 12.54 1.26
N ALA A 74 2.11 11.43 1.97
CA ALA A 74 1.39 11.33 3.25
C ALA A 74 2.15 11.99 4.42
N PHE A 75 3.48 11.86 4.46
CA PHE A 75 4.29 12.24 5.62
C PHE A 75 5.30 13.37 5.35
N GLY A 76 5.45 13.82 4.12
CA GLY A 76 6.32 14.94 3.73
C GLY A 76 7.81 14.61 3.62
N PHE A 77 8.22 13.33 3.73
CA PHE A 77 9.60 12.89 3.55
C PHE A 77 9.67 11.50 2.93
N ARG A 78 10.77 11.21 2.23
CA ARG A 78 11.00 9.91 1.57
C ARG A 78 11.53 8.87 2.54
N LEU A 79 11.25 7.60 2.26
CA LEU A 79 11.87 6.49 2.96
C LEU A 79 13.34 6.31 2.55
N ASP A 80 14.19 5.90 3.50
CA ASP A 80 15.62 5.66 3.27
C ASP A 80 15.84 4.62 2.17
N PRO A 81 16.58 4.95 1.09
CA PRO A 81 16.71 4.06 -0.06
C PRO A 81 17.64 2.87 0.19
N PHE A 82 18.61 2.98 1.10
CA PHE A 82 19.53 1.89 1.39
C PHE A 82 18.80 0.73 2.07
N TRP A 83 18.14 1.01 3.19
CA TRP A 83 17.36 0.00 3.91
C TRP A 83 16.19 -0.53 3.09
N GLY A 84 15.59 0.31 2.26
CA GLY A 84 14.53 -0.12 1.34
C GLY A 84 14.99 -1.13 0.29
N LYS A 85 16.15 -0.91 -0.33
CA LYS A 85 16.74 -1.86 -1.28
C LYS A 85 17.18 -3.15 -0.59
N LEU A 86 17.76 -3.04 0.60
CA LEU A 86 18.17 -4.19 1.40
C LEU A 86 16.96 -5.05 1.79
N SER A 87 15.89 -4.41 2.25
CA SER A 87 14.62 -5.08 2.53
C SER A 87 14.07 -5.81 1.29
N PHE A 88 14.03 -5.14 0.14
CA PHE A 88 13.56 -5.73 -1.11
C PHE A 88 14.33 -7.01 -1.46
N TRP A 89 15.65 -6.97 -1.44
CA TRP A 89 16.46 -8.12 -1.84
C TRP A 89 16.33 -9.28 -0.85
N PHE A 90 16.31 -9.02 0.45
CA PHE A 90 16.07 -10.06 1.45
C PHE A 90 14.67 -10.69 1.30
N TRP A 91 13.64 -9.86 1.07
CA TRP A 91 12.29 -10.37 0.86
C TRP A 91 12.19 -11.23 -0.41
N VAL A 92 12.65 -10.72 -1.54
CA VAL A 92 12.52 -11.44 -2.83
C VAL A 92 13.34 -12.72 -2.83
N THR A 93 14.62 -12.64 -2.48
CA THR A 93 15.48 -13.84 -2.42
C THR A 93 14.96 -14.84 -1.40
N GLY A 94 14.61 -14.36 -0.19
CA GLY A 94 14.06 -15.20 0.86
C GLY A 94 12.75 -15.83 0.46
N PHE A 95 11.86 -15.09 -0.20
CA PHE A 95 10.58 -15.59 -0.69
C PHE A 95 10.78 -16.76 -1.68
N TYR A 96 11.64 -16.57 -2.69
CA TYR A 96 11.88 -17.64 -3.68
C TYR A 96 12.53 -18.86 -3.04
N LEU A 97 13.50 -18.69 -2.12
CA LEU A 97 14.11 -19.82 -1.42
C LEU A 97 13.13 -20.50 -0.45
N ALA A 98 12.19 -19.76 0.13
CA ALA A 98 11.20 -20.35 1.03
C ALA A 98 10.11 -21.14 0.30
N PHE A 99 9.62 -20.64 -0.84
CA PHE A 99 8.40 -21.16 -1.44
C PHE A 99 8.62 -21.94 -2.75
N MET A 100 9.68 -21.69 -3.53
CA MET A 100 9.93 -22.50 -4.73
C MET A 100 10.21 -23.99 -4.42
N PRO A 101 10.97 -24.34 -3.35
CA PRO A 101 11.13 -25.73 -2.96
C PRO A 101 9.81 -26.43 -2.64
N LEU A 102 8.82 -25.68 -2.14
CA LEU A 102 7.51 -26.26 -1.80
C LEU A 102 6.70 -26.66 -3.03
N TYR A 103 6.90 -26.01 -4.19
CA TYR A 103 6.35 -26.47 -5.46
C TYR A 103 6.91 -27.85 -5.83
N VAL A 104 8.22 -28.03 -5.71
CA VAL A 104 8.88 -29.32 -5.99
C VAL A 104 8.37 -30.39 -5.06
N LEU A 105 8.36 -30.12 -3.75
CA LEU A 105 7.83 -31.04 -2.74
C LEU A 105 6.36 -31.40 -2.99
N GLY A 106 5.56 -30.43 -3.41
CA GLY A 106 4.15 -30.67 -3.73
C GLY A 106 3.97 -31.57 -4.95
N LEU A 107 4.79 -31.41 -6.00
CA LEU A 107 4.81 -32.29 -7.17
C LEU A 107 5.35 -33.69 -6.84
N MET A 108 6.20 -33.83 -5.81
CA MET A 108 6.62 -35.13 -5.26
C MET A 108 5.52 -35.80 -4.41
N GLY A 109 4.36 -35.18 -4.24
CA GLY A 109 3.23 -35.70 -3.46
C GLY A 109 3.29 -35.40 -1.96
N VAL A 110 4.20 -34.54 -1.52
CA VAL A 110 4.30 -34.19 -0.09
C VAL A 110 3.09 -33.37 0.32
N THR A 111 2.36 -33.86 1.34
CA THR A 111 1.13 -33.23 1.82
C THR A 111 1.41 -31.95 2.61
N ARG A 112 0.50 -30.99 2.59
CA ARG A 112 0.55 -29.83 3.49
C ARG A 112 0.27 -30.24 4.93
N ARG A 113 0.63 -29.39 5.90
CA ARG A 113 0.41 -29.61 7.36
C ARG A 113 1.25 -30.75 7.96
N LEU A 114 2.39 -31.07 7.34
CA LEU A 114 3.34 -32.01 7.95
C LEU A 114 3.81 -31.50 9.31
N ARG A 115 3.88 -32.40 10.28
CA ARG A 115 4.50 -32.15 11.59
C ARG A 115 5.90 -32.75 11.68
N VAL A 116 6.08 -33.90 11.05
CA VAL A 116 7.33 -34.65 10.93
C VAL A 116 7.41 -35.26 9.53
N PHE A 117 8.59 -35.59 9.09
CA PHE A 117 8.85 -36.34 7.85
C PHE A 117 9.97 -37.34 8.13
N ASP A 118 9.78 -38.56 7.66
CA ASP A 118 10.74 -39.68 7.89
C ASP A 118 11.66 -39.89 6.70
N ASP A 119 11.34 -39.33 5.52
CA ASP A 119 12.12 -39.45 4.31
C ASP A 119 13.28 -38.44 4.30
N PRO A 120 14.56 -38.91 4.38
CA PRO A 120 15.71 -38.02 4.36
C PRO A 120 15.87 -37.23 3.06
N SER A 121 15.30 -37.69 1.93
CA SER A 121 15.37 -37.01 0.63
C SER A 121 14.66 -35.65 0.64
N LEU A 122 13.69 -35.46 1.54
CA LEU A 122 12.94 -34.22 1.67
C LEU A 122 13.72 -33.15 2.44
N GLN A 123 14.71 -33.56 3.25
CA GLN A 123 15.40 -32.67 4.19
C GLN A 123 16.05 -31.46 3.49
N ILE A 124 16.72 -31.71 2.36
CA ILE A 124 17.42 -30.64 1.64
C ILE A 124 16.46 -29.51 1.22
N TRP A 125 15.26 -29.86 0.77
CA TRP A 125 14.24 -28.87 0.36
C TRP A 125 13.73 -28.05 1.52
N PHE A 126 13.50 -28.68 2.68
CA PHE A 126 13.07 -27.96 3.90
C PHE A 126 14.19 -27.10 4.47
N VAL A 127 15.44 -27.50 4.38
CA VAL A 127 16.60 -26.67 4.78
C VAL A 127 16.70 -25.43 3.91
N ILE A 128 16.56 -25.57 2.57
CA ILE A 128 16.53 -24.42 1.66
C ILE A 128 15.38 -23.50 2.00
N ALA A 129 14.18 -24.05 2.23
CA ALA A 129 13.01 -23.26 2.63
C ALA A 129 13.21 -22.53 3.98
N ALA A 130 13.87 -23.16 4.95
CA ALA A 130 14.20 -22.56 6.24
C ALA A 130 15.18 -21.37 6.10
N ILE A 131 16.22 -21.51 5.23
CA ILE A 131 17.13 -20.41 4.88
C ILE A 131 16.34 -19.27 4.25
N GLY A 132 15.42 -19.58 3.34
CA GLY A 132 14.52 -18.59 2.73
C GLY A 132 13.68 -17.86 3.76
N ALA A 133 13.07 -18.57 4.72
CA ALA A 133 12.30 -17.97 5.81
C ALA A 133 13.16 -17.05 6.70
N PHE A 134 14.40 -17.43 6.98
CA PHE A 134 15.35 -16.57 7.70
C PHE A 134 15.67 -15.28 6.94
N LEU A 135 15.85 -15.35 5.62
CA LEU A 135 16.05 -14.15 4.80
C LEU A 135 14.80 -13.26 4.78
N VAL A 136 13.59 -13.82 4.73
CA VAL A 136 12.36 -13.03 4.88
C VAL A 136 12.33 -12.30 6.23
N PHE A 137 12.74 -12.96 7.32
CA PHE A 137 12.88 -12.32 8.63
C PHE A 137 13.85 -11.12 8.57
N LEU A 138 15.02 -11.27 7.94
CA LEU A 138 15.96 -10.16 7.71
C LEU A 138 15.35 -9.06 6.84
N GLY A 139 14.49 -9.42 5.90
CA GLY A 139 13.74 -8.48 5.07
C GLY A 139 12.76 -7.63 5.89
N ILE A 140 12.03 -8.26 6.82
CA ILE A 140 11.15 -7.58 7.78
C ILE A 140 11.97 -6.66 8.69
N PHE A 141 13.05 -7.15 9.25
CA PHE A 141 13.95 -6.35 10.08
C PHE A 141 14.47 -5.12 9.34
N SER A 142 14.93 -5.31 8.09
CA SER A 142 15.42 -4.21 7.25
C SER A 142 14.33 -3.18 6.94
N MET A 143 13.06 -3.61 6.80
CA MET A 143 11.93 -2.71 6.61
C MET A 143 11.63 -1.90 7.87
N LEU A 144 11.67 -2.50 9.05
CA LEU A 144 11.54 -1.78 10.32
C LEU A 144 12.66 -0.76 10.49
N MET A 145 13.90 -1.15 10.15
CA MET A 145 15.04 -0.24 10.14
C MET A 145 14.88 0.89 9.12
N GLN A 146 14.27 0.62 7.95
CA GLN A 146 13.96 1.66 6.98
C GLN A 146 13.06 2.73 7.58
N PHE A 147 11.96 2.35 8.24
CA PHE A 147 11.07 3.31 8.90
C PHE A 147 11.79 4.08 10.03
N ALA A 148 12.51 3.38 10.90
CA ALA A 148 13.23 4.00 12.02
C ALA A 148 14.28 5.01 11.54
N VAL A 149 15.11 4.63 10.58
CA VAL A 149 16.16 5.52 10.02
C VAL A 149 15.53 6.69 9.26
N SER A 150 14.42 6.46 8.53
CA SER A 150 13.73 7.53 7.81
C SER A 150 13.14 8.57 8.76
N LEU A 151 12.58 8.13 9.90
CA LEU A 151 12.10 9.04 10.95
C LEU A 151 13.23 9.86 11.57
N LEU A 152 14.38 9.23 11.86
CA LEU A 152 15.56 9.93 12.40
C LEU A 152 16.17 10.93 11.41
N LYS A 153 16.13 10.61 10.11
CA LYS A 153 16.67 11.44 9.02
C LYS A 153 15.59 12.26 8.31
N ARG A 154 14.39 12.43 8.87
CA ARG A 154 13.25 13.04 8.19
C ARG A 154 13.55 14.41 7.58
N GLU A 155 14.35 15.25 8.23
CA GLU A 155 14.70 16.57 7.70
C GLU A 155 15.60 16.48 6.46
N GLN A 156 16.50 15.48 6.40
CA GLN A 156 17.36 15.25 5.23
C GLN A 156 16.60 14.61 4.06
N LEU A 157 15.57 13.83 4.38
CA LEU A 157 14.73 13.10 3.41
C LEU A 157 13.46 13.88 3.03
N LYS A 158 13.31 15.12 3.53
CA LYS A 158 12.12 15.94 3.30
C LYS A 158 11.83 16.14 1.83
N ASP A 159 10.57 15.96 1.46
CA ASP A 159 10.08 16.29 0.12
C ASP A 159 9.62 17.74 0.06
N VAL A 160 10.44 18.60 -0.51
CA VAL A 160 10.14 20.02 -0.70
C VAL A 160 9.39 20.30 -1.99
N THR A 161 9.47 19.40 -2.97
CA THR A 161 8.90 19.60 -4.31
C THR A 161 7.41 19.26 -4.38
N GLY A 162 6.97 18.32 -3.57
CA GLY A 162 5.65 17.69 -3.67
C GLY A 162 5.55 16.62 -4.77
N ASP A 163 6.60 16.46 -5.59
CA ASP A 163 6.68 15.47 -6.67
C ASP A 163 8.08 14.84 -6.76
N PRO A 164 8.48 14.03 -5.78
CA PRO A 164 9.83 13.47 -5.73
C PRO A 164 10.12 12.40 -6.79
N TRP A 165 9.08 11.98 -7.53
CA TRP A 165 9.14 10.92 -8.53
C TRP A 165 9.04 11.41 -9.98
N ASP A 166 8.83 12.72 -10.21
CA ASP A 166 8.42 13.27 -11.49
C ASP A 166 7.20 12.53 -12.07
N ALA A 167 6.20 12.39 -11.21
CA ALA A 167 5.03 11.55 -11.43
C ALA A 167 4.05 12.16 -12.44
N ARG A 168 3.02 11.40 -12.83
CA ARG A 168 2.12 11.76 -13.92
C ARG A 168 0.72 12.13 -13.45
N THR A 169 0.33 11.65 -12.27
CA THR A 169 -1.02 11.78 -11.73
C THR A 169 -1.17 13.01 -10.84
N LEU A 170 -2.41 13.50 -10.70
CA LEU A 170 -2.74 14.83 -10.19
C LEU A 170 -2.42 15.05 -8.71
N GLU A 171 -2.39 13.99 -7.90
CA GLU A 171 -2.01 14.08 -6.48
C GLU A 171 -0.60 14.64 -6.27
N TRP A 172 0.28 14.49 -7.26
CA TRP A 172 1.65 15.01 -7.21
C TRP A 172 1.76 16.51 -7.56
N ALA A 173 0.65 17.14 -7.98
CA ALA A 173 0.60 18.57 -8.20
C ALA A 173 0.51 19.41 -6.90
N THR A 174 0.22 18.77 -5.76
CA THR A 174 0.13 19.41 -4.43
C THR A 174 1.43 19.36 -3.66
N SER A 175 1.52 20.04 -2.50
CA SER A 175 2.63 19.88 -1.54
C SER A 175 2.65 18.48 -0.91
N SER A 176 3.71 18.15 -0.20
CA SER A 176 3.86 16.94 0.60
C SER A 176 4.13 17.31 2.08
N PRO A 177 3.18 17.07 3.01
CA PRO A 177 1.77 16.66 2.82
C PRO A 177 0.94 17.67 2.04
N PRO A 178 -0.19 17.26 1.44
CA PRO A 178 -1.11 18.19 0.82
C PRO A 178 -1.84 19.04 1.90
N PRO A 179 -2.25 20.28 1.60
CA PRO A 179 -3.15 21.03 2.48
C PRO A 179 -4.52 20.36 2.53
N ASP A 180 -5.31 20.63 3.56
CA ASP A 180 -6.64 20.02 3.75
C ASP A 180 -7.58 20.23 2.56
N TYR A 181 -7.47 21.37 1.90
CA TYR A 181 -8.23 21.70 0.69
C TYR A 181 -7.66 21.11 -0.61
N ASN A 182 -6.53 20.43 -0.60
CA ASN A 182 -5.77 19.91 -1.74
C ASN A 182 -5.36 20.98 -2.77
N PHE A 183 -6.30 21.62 -3.42
CA PHE A 183 -6.09 22.61 -4.49
C PHE A 183 -6.74 23.93 -4.15
N ALA A 184 -5.95 25.00 -4.09
CA ALA A 184 -6.47 26.36 -3.92
C ALA A 184 -7.29 26.86 -5.15
N PHE A 185 -7.01 26.28 -6.32
CA PHE A 185 -7.76 26.49 -7.57
C PHE A 185 -8.06 25.13 -8.19
N THR A 186 -9.29 24.94 -8.65
CA THR A 186 -9.69 23.69 -9.31
C THR A 186 -8.84 23.48 -10.58
N PRO A 187 -8.08 22.38 -10.67
CA PRO A 187 -7.26 22.10 -11.85
C PRO A 187 -8.13 21.76 -13.05
N VAL A 188 -7.72 22.25 -14.23
CA VAL A 188 -8.36 21.89 -15.50
C VAL A 188 -7.62 20.69 -16.09
N VAL A 189 -8.34 19.58 -16.20
CA VAL A 189 -7.80 18.28 -16.67
C VAL A 189 -8.15 18.10 -18.14
N HIS A 190 -7.14 17.82 -18.97
CA HIS A 190 -7.29 17.61 -20.43
C HIS A 190 -6.89 16.20 -20.87
N ASP A 191 -6.18 15.44 -20.02
CA ASP A 191 -5.68 14.11 -20.36
C ASP A 191 -5.73 13.20 -19.12
N ASN A 192 -5.66 11.90 -19.33
CA ASN A 192 -5.63 10.88 -18.25
C ASN A 192 -4.42 11.06 -17.31
N ASP A 193 -3.26 11.42 -17.87
CA ASP A 193 -2.05 11.78 -17.13
C ASP A 193 -2.04 13.30 -16.84
N ALA A 194 -2.99 13.77 -16.05
CA ALA A 194 -3.30 15.18 -15.86
C ALA A 194 -2.09 16.04 -15.45
N TRP A 195 -1.34 15.61 -14.43
CA TRP A 195 -0.16 16.36 -13.96
C TRP A 195 0.96 16.39 -14.99
N TRP A 196 1.16 15.28 -15.71
CA TRP A 196 2.14 15.21 -16.78
C TRP A 196 1.79 16.14 -17.94
N ASP A 197 0.53 16.19 -18.35
CA ASP A 197 0.04 17.10 -19.38
C ASP A 197 0.21 18.57 -18.95
N MET A 198 -0.14 18.89 -17.70
CA MET A 198 0.05 20.23 -17.14
C MET A 198 1.54 20.62 -17.14
N LYS A 199 2.45 19.73 -16.77
CA LYS A 199 3.91 19.99 -16.82
C LYS A 199 4.38 20.27 -18.26
N LYS A 200 3.93 19.48 -19.23
CA LYS A 200 4.28 19.68 -20.65
C LYS A 200 3.79 21.02 -21.22
N ARG A 201 2.61 21.48 -20.78
CA ARG A 201 2.04 22.76 -21.18
C ARG A 201 2.64 23.95 -20.43
N GLY A 202 3.61 23.71 -19.55
CA GLY A 202 4.26 24.77 -18.79
C GLY A 202 3.34 25.36 -17.71
N TYR A 203 2.51 24.53 -17.06
CA TYR A 203 1.61 24.97 -16.00
C TYR A 203 2.34 25.76 -14.93
N GLN A 204 1.83 26.94 -14.66
CA GLN A 204 2.26 27.78 -13.55
C GLN A 204 1.10 27.91 -12.57
N ARG A 205 1.40 27.64 -11.29
CA ARG A 205 0.42 27.77 -10.23
C ARG A 205 0.03 29.24 -10.06
N PRO A 206 -1.27 29.57 -9.99
CA PRO A 206 -1.70 30.93 -9.67
C PRO A 206 -1.19 31.36 -8.28
N LEU A 207 -0.72 32.59 -8.16
CA LEU A 207 -0.18 33.16 -6.93
C LEU A 207 -1.09 34.24 -6.31
N THR A 208 -2.17 34.58 -6.99
CA THR A 208 -3.14 35.60 -6.55
C THR A 208 -4.56 35.16 -6.85
N GLY A 209 -5.55 35.83 -6.27
CA GLY A 209 -6.96 35.54 -6.51
C GLY A 209 -7.54 34.43 -5.63
N PHE A 210 -6.91 34.15 -4.49
CA PHE A 210 -7.39 33.16 -3.54
C PHE A 210 -8.73 33.58 -2.91
N ARG A 211 -9.60 32.61 -2.68
CA ARG A 211 -10.94 32.77 -2.09
C ARG A 211 -11.08 31.85 -0.89
N PRO A 212 -12.02 32.13 0.03
CA PRO A 212 -12.39 31.16 1.06
C PRO A 212 -12.81 29.83 0.43
N ILE A 213 -12.43 28.74 1.07
CA ILE A 213 -12.72 27.38 0.58
C ILE A 213 -13.64 26.70 1.58
N HIS A 214 -14.80 26.30 1.08
CA HIS A 214 -15.79 25.55 1.84
C HIS A 214 -15.38 24.07 1.95
N MET A 215 -15.29 23.55 3.17
CA MET A 215 -14.83 22.19 3.47
C MET A 215 -15.78 21.45 4.37
N PRO A 216 -15.97 20.13 4.19
CA PRO A 216 -16.71 19.30 5.10
C PRO A 216 -15.94 19.08 6.40
N SER A 217 -16.62 19.11 7.54
CA SER A 217 -16.06 18.76 8.84
C SER A 217 -15.90 17.25 9.00
N SER A 218 -14.77 16.83 9.57
CA SER A 218 -14.56 15.44 9.96
C SER A 218 -15.46 15.09 11.15
N THR A 219 -16.17 13.96 11.10
CA THR A 219 -17.02 13.48 12.18
C THR A 219 -16.57 12.11 12.66
N GLY A 220 -16.75 11.82 13.97
CA GLY A 220 -16.47 10.50 14.54
C GLY A 220 -17.50 9.42 14.15
N THR A 221 -18.57 9.77 13.46
CA THR A 221 -19.68 8.86 13.11
C THR A 221 -19.20 7.64 12.34
N GLY A 222 -18.28 7.82 11.38
CA GLY A 222 -17.73 6.70 10.59
C GLY A 222 -17.01 5.67 11.46
N VAL A 223 -16.22 6.11 12.44
CA VAL A 223 -15.50 5.22 13.36
C VAL A 223 -16.48 4.47 14.28
N ILE A 224 -17.51 5.18 14.80
CA ILE A 224 -18.55 4.56 15.63
C ILE A 224 -19.31 3.50 14.83
N LEU A 225 -19.74 3.82 13.60
CA LEU A 225 -20.44 2.86 12.73
C LEU A 225 -19.56 1.66 12.38
N ALA A 226 -18.26 1.84 12.12
CA ALA A 226 -17.33 0.75 11.88
C ALA A 226 -17.17 -0.17 13.09
N GLY A 227 -17.07 0.40 14.31
CA GLY A 227 -17.03 -0.35 15.56
C GLY A 227 -18.30 -1.17 15.79
N LEU A 228 -19.46 -0.56 15.60
CA LEU A 228 -20.75 -1.24 15.72
C LEU A 228 -20.95 -2.33 14.65
N ALA A 229 -20.53 -2.08 13.40
CA ALA A 229 -20.58 -3.09 12.35
C ALA A 229 -19.67 -4.29 12.67
N THR A 230 -18.49 -4.03 13.25
CA THR A 230 -17.58 -5.09 13.73
C THR A 230 -18.22 -5.91 14.84
N ALA A 231 -18.83 -5.25 15.83
CA ALA A 231 -19.54 -5.93 16.92
C ALA A 231 -20.73 -6.75 16.41
N MET A 232 -21.49 -6.20 15.44
CA MET A 232 -22.58 -6.93 14.78
C MET A 232 -22.05 -8.18 14.03
N GLY A 233 -20.99 -8.02 13.24
CA GLY A 233 -20.37 -9.13 12.52
C GLY A 233 -19.85 -10.22 13.46
N PHE A 234 -19.19 -9.83 14.56
CA PHE A 234 -18.77 -10.76 15.61
C PHE A 234 -19.97 -11.49 16.22
N GLY A 235 -21.03 -10.76 16.57
CA GLY A 235 -22.25 -11.35 17.12
C GLY A 235 -22.90 -12.37 16.18
N LEU A 236 -22.92 -12.10 14.87
CA LEU A 236 -23.46 -13.01 13.85
C LEU A 236 -22.61 -14.29 13.72
N ILE A 237 -21.28 -14.16 13.69
CA ILE A 237 -20.35 -15.30 13.53
C ILE A 237 -20.43 -16.25 14.73
N TRP A 238 -20.55 -15.70 15.93
CA TRP A 238 -20.59 -16.47 17.18
C TRP A 238 -21.99 -16.76 17.70
N TYR A 239 -23.04 -16.50 16.88
CA TYR A 239 -24.46 -16.71 17.22
C TYR A 239 -24.91 -15.96 18.48
N ILE A 240 -24.28 -14.81 18.77
CA ILE A 240 -24.65 -13.93 19.91
C ILE A 240 -25.74 -12.96 19.40
N TRP A 241 -26.95 -13.46 19.26
CA TRP A 241 -28.06 -12.75 18.59
C TRP A 241 -28.40 -11.41 19.25
N TRP A 242 -28.33 -11.33 20.57
CA TRP A 242 -28.59 -10.08 21.28
C TRP A 242 -27.55 -8.99 20.93
N LEU A 243 -26.28 -9.38 20.80
CA LEU A 243 -25.21 -8.45 20.41
C LEU A 243 -25.40 -7.96 18.98
N ALA A 244 -25.72 -8.87 18.06
CA ALA A 244 -25.99 -8.53 16.66
C ALA A 244 -27.18 -7.54 16.54
N ALA A 245 -28.29 -7.82 17.24
CA ALA A 245 -29.47 -6.97 17.23
C ALA A 245 -29.20 -5.60 17.89
N ALA A 246 -28.55 -5.58 19.05
CA ALA A 246 -28.22 -4.33 19.74
C ALA A 246 -27.27 -3.45 18.91
N SER A 247 -26.23 -4.03 18.28
CA SER A 247 -25.32 -3.31 17.43
C SER A 247 -26.01 -2.76 16.18
N PHE A 248 -26.90 -3.53 15.56
CA PHE A 248 -27.70 -3.07 14.42
C PHE A 248 -28.60 -1.89 14.79
N ILE A 249 -29.33 -1.99 15.88
CA ILE A 249 -30.16 -0.89 16.38
C ILE A 249 -29.32 0.34 16.68
N ALA A 250 -28.17 0.17 17.34
CA ALA A 250 -27.25 1.27 17.64
C ALA A 250 -26.73 1.93 16.34
N MET A 251 -26.42 1.15 15.29
CA MET A 251 -26.04 1.69 13.97
C MET A 251 -27.15 2.55 13.37
N LEU A 252 -28.42 2.11 13.45
CA LEU A 252 -29.56 2.89 12.99
C LEU A 252 -29.69 4.19 13.77
N VAL A 253 -29.61 4.13 15.10
CA VAL A 253 -29.71 5.32 15.96
C VAL A 253 -28.58 6.32 15.66
N VAL A 254 -27.33 5.85 15.52
CA VAL A 254 -26.19 6.70 15.19
C VAL A 254 -26.33 7.28 13.77
N GLY A 255 -26.74 6.48 12.80
CA GLY A 255 -26.96 6.92 11.42
C GLY A 255 -28.06 7.98 11.33
N ILE A 256 -29.22 7.71 11.94
CA ILE A 256 -30.34 8.67 12.00
C ILE A 256 -29.91 9.93 12.76
N GLY A 257 -29.30 9.79 13.95
CA GLY A 257 -28.80 10.93 14.73
C GLY A 257 -27.83 11.80 13.94
N HIS A 258 -26.96 11.19 13.12
CA HIS A 258 -26.05 11.93 12.26
C HIS A 258 -26.79 12.77 11.20
N THR A 259 -27.97 12.36 10.72
CA THR A 259 -28.75 13.15 9.75
C THR A 259 -29.25 14.48 10.32
N PHE A 260 -29.40 14.59 11.63
CA PHE A 260 -29.80 15.82 12.32
C PHE A 260 -28.61 16.73 12.68
N ASN A 261 -27.39 16.35 12.40
CA ASN A 261 -26.23 17.23 12.56
C ASN A 261 -26.12 18.15 11.35
N TYR A 262 -26.46 19.42 11.49
CA TYR A 262 -26.40 20.43 10.44
C TYR A 262 -25.06 21.19 10.41
N HIS A 263 -24.20 21.07 11.44
CA HIS A 263 -22.88 21.70 11.50
C HIS A 263 -21.82 20.74 10.94
N ARG A 264 -21.84 20.54 9.61
CA ARG A 264 -20.96 19.57 8.93
C ARG A 264 -19.89 20.22 8.06
N ASP A 265 -19.90 21.53 8.02
CA ASP A 265 -19.08 22.30 7.11
C ASP A 265 -18.33 23.40 7.86
N PHE A 266 -17.21 23.82 7.32
CA PHE A 266 -16.47 25.00 7.77
C PHE A 266 -15.81 25.65 6.58
N ASP A 267 -15.54 26.96 6.70
CA ASP A 267 -14.84 27.71 5.68
C ASP A 267 -13.40 27.96 6.10
N ILE A 268 -12.45 27.67 5.21
CA ILE A 268 -11.05 28.05 5.35
C ILE A 268 -10.96 29.49 4.83
N PRO A 269 -10.58 30.48 5.66
CA PRO A 269 -10.46 31.87 5.24
C PRO A 269 -9.43 32.05 4.12
N ALA A 270 -9.64 32.98 3.22
CA ALA A 270 -8.70 33.26 2.11
C ALA A 270 -7.28 33.58 2.61
N GLU A 271 -7.17 34.24 3.80
CA GLU A 271 -5.88 34.57 4.43
C GLU A 271 -5.08 33.32 4.80
N ASP A 272 -5.71 32.24 5.29
CA ASP A 272 -5.06 30.99 5.62
C ASP A 272 -4.61 30.24 4.36
N VAL A 273 -5.42 30.29 3.29
CA VAL A 273 -5.04 29.77 1.98
C VAL A 273 -3.80 30.51 1.45
N ILE A 274 -3.81 31.83 1.48
CA ILE A 274 -2.67 32.68 1.06
C ILE A 274 -1.42 32.32 1.84
N ARG A 275 -1.52 32.25 3.17
CA ARG A 275 -0.39 31.88 4.05
C ARG A 275 0.23 30.54 3.68
N THR A 276 -0.61 29.54 3.43
CA THR A 276 -0.18 28.19 3.06
C THR A 276 0.49 28.15 1.70
N GLU A 277 -0.11 28.81 0.71
CA GLU A 277 0.43 28.85 -0.65
C GLU A 277 1.71 29.70 -0.78
N ASP A 278 1.84 30.76 0.01
CA ASP A 278 3.07 31.56 0.10
C ASP A 278 4.21 30.79 0.77
N ALA A 279 3.91 30.04 1.82
CA ALA A 279 4.88 29.17 2.47
C ALA A 279 5.43 28.13 1.49
N ARG A 280 4.56 27.52 0.69
CA ARG A 280 4.94 26.59 -0.39
C ARG A 280 5.82 27.27 -1.44
N THR A 281 5.47 28.47 -1.84
CA THR A 281 6.24 29.25 -2.83
C THR A 281 7.65 29.53 -2.35
N LYS A 282 7.80 29.91 -1.08
CA LYS A 282 9.13 30.15 -0.45
C LYS A 282 9.97 28.87 -0.40
N LEU A 283 9.35 27.74 -0.05
CA LEU A 283 10.03 26.43 -0.04
C LEU A 283 10.56 26.07 -1.44
N LEU A 284 9.74 26.21 -2.47
CA LEU A 284 10.13 25.92 -3.86
C LEU A 284 11.22 26.87 -4.39
N ALA A 285 11.23 28.13 -3.96
CA ALA A 285 12.26 29.09 -4.32
C ALA A 285 13.62 28.76 -3.71
N GLY A 286 13.65 28.13 -2.53
CA GLY A 286 14.88 27.67 -1.87
C GLY A 286 15.53 26.43 -2.47
N VAL A 287 14.88 25.78 -3.43
CA VAL A 287 15.37 24.56 -4.12
C VAL A 287 16.09 24.88 -5.45
N LYS A 288 15.98 26.12 -5.92
CA LYS A 288 16.75 26.62 -7.08
C LYS A 288 18.16 27.02 -6.63
#